data_5fe4d9905ce50e976cbf35632f37949d
#
_entry.id   5fe4d9905ce50e976cbf35632f37949d
#
_cell.length_a   1.000
_cell.length_b   1.000
_cell.length_c   1.000
_cell.angle_alpha   90.00
_cell.angle_beta   90.00
_cell.angle_gamma   90.00
#
_symmetry.space_group_name_H-M   'P 1'
#
loop_
_entity.id
_entity.type
_entity.pdbx_description
1 polymer ?
#
loop_
_entity_poly.entity_id
_entity_poly.type
_entity_poly.pdbx_seq_one_letter_code
_entity_poly.pdbx_strand_id
1 'polypeptide(L)'
;MAEPLQTPAFGGLLKANDNPFTLDAGGLGQFHISGQLTGLAFRQTNAIPYSRPTNTGSLADISNAQIQVQTTGTPIQFYVQGGLYALPSLGASYMRAVDATDKLYGPVPIAYGKLQATPELSIQAGLLQTLIGAESTFTFQNMNIARGLLWNQEPAISRGVQANYTKGSFSASISLNDGFYSGKLNWISALASWTISPAHTISVVAAGNLGETARTSLATPLAQNNSSIFNLIYAYSSGPLTVSPYLQYTRVSANRAIGVSRTAETFGAALLARYTFTDTFSLAGRAEYITSWGADCGIRPECAPTNLLYGPGSRAWSLTITPTYQHGVFFARAEASYTRIDGMEDGYGFGRNFDRRDQARGMIEAGVLF
;
A
#
# COMPACT_ATOMS: atom_id res chain seq x y z
N MET A 1 11.23 21.26 19.00
CA MET A 1 9.88 20.68 18.94
C MET A 1 10.05 19.25 18.46
N ALA A 2 9.38 18.28 19.07
CA ALA A 2 9.43 16.92 18.57
C ALA A 2 8.71 16.86 17.20
N GLU A 3 9.33 16.21 16.22
CA GLU A 3 8.74 16.07 14.88
C GLU A 3 7.54 15.11 14.89
N PRO A 4 6.53 15.33 14.05
CA PRO A 4 5.44 14.38 13.87
C PRO A 4 5.96 12.98 13.55
N LEU A 5 5.24 11.95 14.01
CA LEU A 5 5.59 10.56 13.70
C LEU A 5 5.53 10.37 12.18
N GLN A 6 6.65 9.96 11.59
CA GLN A 6 6.73 9.70 10.16
C GLN A 6 5.98 8.40 9.81
N THR A 7 5.26 8.43 8.70
CA THR A 7 4.70 7.21 8.12
C THR A 7 5.80 6.47 7.35
N PRO A 8 5.91 5.15 7.47
CA PRO A 8 6.84 4.39 6.66
C PRO A 8 6.39 4.43 5.19
N ALA A 9 7.06 5.22 4.37
CA ALA A 9 6.82 5.26 2.94
C ALA A 9 8.15 5.46 2.21
N PHE A 10 8.47 4.54 1.34
CA PHE A 10 9.64 4.61 0.48
C PHE A 10 9.39 5.44 -0.79
N GLY A 11 8.12 5.56 -1.21
CA GLY A 11 7.70 6.39 -2.34
C GLY A 11 7.54 7.87 -1.93
N GLY A 12 7.85 8.80 -2.82
CA GLY A 12 7.78 10.23 -2.52
C GLY A 12 6.37 10.70 -2.15
N LEU A 13 6.28 11.34 -1.01
CA LEU A 13 5.05 11.91 -0.46
C LEU A 13 4.74 13.27 -1.09
N LEU A 14 3.46 13.65 -1.07
CA LEU A 14 3.09 15.06 -1.12
C LEU A 14 3.68 15.75 0.12
N LYS A 15 4.06 17.02 -0.01
CA LYS A 15 4.57 17.79 1.13
C LYS A 15 3.45 17.97 2.15
N ALA A 16 3.71 17.59 3.40
CA ALA A 16 2.79 17.86 4.50
C ALA A 16 2.72 19.38 4.77
N ASN A 17 1.70 19.81 5.50
CA ASN A 17 1.62 21.18 5.99
C ASN A 17 2.75 21.42 7.01
N ASP A 18 3.61 22.39 6.75
CA ASP A 18 4.73 22.75 7.63
C ASP A 18 4.25 23.34 8.98
N ASN A 19 2.99 23.80 9.03
CA ASN A 19 2.37 24.42 10.20
C ASN A 19 1.05 23.72 10.56
N PRO A 20 1.10 22.47 11.07
CA PRO A 20 -0.10 21.76 11.50
C PRO A 20 -0.74 22.50 12.68
N PHE A 21 -2.05 22.39 12.83
CA PHE A 21 -2.73 22.90 13.98
C PHE A 21 -2.26 22.17 15.25
N THR A 22 -1.91 22.92 16.29
CA THR A 22 -1.43 22.37 17.57
C THR A 22 -2.31 22.80 18.73
N LEU A 23 -2.56 21.86 19.66
CA LEU A 23 -3.23 22.10 20.93
C LEU A 23 -2.35 21.61 22.06
N ASP A 24 -2.30 22.38 23.17
CA ASP A 24 -1.64 21.91 24.39
C ASP A 24 -2.46 20.78 25.03
N ALA A 25 -1.85 19.62 25.20
CA ALA A 25 -2.42 18.43 25.80
C ALA A 25 -1.97 18.22 27.26
N GLY A 26 -1.47 19.25 27.90
CA GLY A 26 -0.97 19.19 29.29
C GLY A 26 0.16 18.16 29.45
N GLY A 27 -0.05 17.19 30.33
CA GLY A 27 0.93 16.13 30.61
C GLY A 27 1.27 15.20 29.42
N LEU A 28 0.48 15.23 28.34
CA LEU A 28 0.72 14.48 27.09
C LEU A 28 1.49 15.31 26.04
N GLY A 29 1.87 16.54 26.36
CA GLY A 29 2.56 17.43 25.44
C GLY A 29 1.61 18.15 24.47
N GLN A 30 1.98 18.26 23.20
CA GLN A 30 1.17 18.89 22.18
C GLN A 30 0.45 17.85 21.31
N PHE A 31 -0.83 18.09 21.03
CA PHE A 31 -1.54 17.45 19.94
C PHE A 31 -1.20 18.15 18.63
N HIS A 32 -0.76 17.38 17.66
CA HIS A 32 -0.65 17.82 16.27
C HIS A 32 -1.86 17.31 15.49
N ILE A 33 -2.60 18.22 14.91
CA ILE A 33 -3.79 17.92 14.11
C ILE A 33 -3.48 18.31 12.68
N SER A 34 -3.61 17.34 11.78
CA SER A 34 -3.47 17.52 10.34
C SER A 34 -4.59 16.76 9.64
N GLY A 35 -4.74 16.96 8.37
CA GLY A 35 -5.75 16.24 7.61
C GLY A 35 -5.60 16.43 6.11
N GLN A 36 -6.40 15.69 5.40
CA GLN A 36 -6.48 15.74 3.95
C GLN A 36 -7.93 15.69 3.50
N LEU A 37 -8.27 16.60 2.59
CA LEU A 37 -9.52 16.57 1.85
C LEU A 37 -9.19 16.58 0.36
N THR A 38 -9.37 15.44 -0.27
CA THR A 38 -8.95 15.21 -1.66
C THR A 38 -10.03 14.47 -2.43
N GLY A 39 -10.18 14.81 -3.70
CA GLY A 39 -11.08 14.14 -4.63
C GLY A 39 -10.32 13.64 -5.84
N LEU A 40 -10.80 12.56 -6.43
CA LEU A 40 -10.27 12.00 -7.66
C LEU A 40 -11.37 11.82 -8.70
N ALA A 41 -10.97 11.83 -9.98
CA ALA A 41 -11.79 11.34 -11.07
C ALA A 41 -10.93 10.53 -12.03
N PHE A 42 -11.53 9.54 -12.68
CA PHE A 42 -10.82 8.71 -13.65
C PHE A 42 -11.71 8.27 -14.81
N ARG A 43 -11.04 7.91 -15.88
CA ARG A 43 -11.60 7.15 -17.00
C ARG A 43 -10.66 6.00 -17.35
N GLN A 44 -11.25 4.81 -17.60
CA GLN A 44 -10.46 3.61 -17.93
C GLN A 44 -11.16 2.77 -19.00
N THR A 45 -10.34 2.09 -19.81
CA THR A 45 -10.80 1.04 -20.70
C THR A 45 -10.93 -0.28 -19.95
N ASN A 46 -11.69 -1.22 -20.46
CA ASN A 46 -11.76 -2.59 -19.95
C ASN A 46 -11.91 -2.68 -18.44
N ALA A 47 -12.84 -1.89 -17.86
CA ALA A 47 -13.06 -1.83 -16.44
C ALA A 47 -13.50 -3.19 -15.86
N ILE A 48 -12.87 -3.61 -14.76
CA ILE A 48 -13.29 -4.77 -13.98
C ILE A 48 -14.52 -4.34 -13.15
N PRO A 49 -15.65 -5.04 -13.22
CA PRO A 49 -16.84 -4.70 -12.44
C PRO A 49 -16.61 -4.93 -10.95
N TYR A 50 -17.12 -4.02 -10.12
CA TYR A 50 -17.21 -4.19 -8.68
C TYR A 50 -18.67 -4.27 -8.28
N SER A 51 -19.06 -5.35 -7.62
CA SER A 51 -20.35 -5.68 -6.93
C SER A 51 -21.69 -5.27 -7.57
N ARG A 52 -21.74 -4.40 -8.58
CA ARG A 52 -22.93 -4.04 -9.34
C ARG A 52 -22.58 -3.82 -10.81
N PRO A 53 -23.51 -4.05 -11.76
CA PRO A 53 -23.27 -3.86 -13.19
C PRO A 53 -23.27 -2.38 -13.61
N THR A 54 -22.73 -1.50 -12.77
CA THR A 54 -22.52 -0.10 -13.11
C THR A 54 -21.28 0.04 -13.99
N ASN A 55 -21.38 0.89 -15.00
CA ASN A 55 -20.26 1.19 -15.88
C ASN A 55 -19.16 1.90 -15.05
N THR A 56 -18.16 1.15 -14.61
CA THR A 56 -17.01 1.68 -13.86
C THR A 56 -15.91 2.21 -14.78
N GLY A 57 -16.22 2.45 -16.06
CA GLY A 57 -15.29 3.04 -17.02
C GLY A 57 -14.95 4.49 -16.73
N SER A 58 -15.80 5.24 -16.03
CA SER A 58 -15.51 6.59 -15.54
C SER A 58 -16.23 6.88 -14.22
N LEU A 59 -15.57 7.57 -13.31
CA LEU A 59 -16.10 7.89 -11.99
C LEU A 59 -15.40 9.11 -11.40
N ALA A 60 -16.11 9.87 -10.58
CA ALA A 60 -15.55 10.81 -9.62
C ALA A 60 -15.92 10.38 -8.20
N ASP A 61 -14.96 10.55 -7.27
CA ASP A 61 -15.12 10.12 -5.88
C ASP A 61 -14.22 10.95 -4.94
N ILE A 62 -14.43 10.82 -3.64
CA ILE A 62 -13.47 11.26 -2.62
C ILE A 62 -12.28 10.30 -2.65
N SER A 63 -11.04 10.81 -2.70
CA SER A 63 -9.87 9.98 -2.49
C SER A 63 -9.48 9.89 -1.02
N ASN A 64 -9.54 11.01 -0.29
CA ASN A 64 -9.37 11.05 1.15
C ASN A 64 -10.20 12.20 1.75
N ALA A 65 -10.88 11.95 2.86
CA ALA A 65 -11.44 12.95 3.75
C ALA A 65 -11.14 12.48 5.17
N GLN A 66 -9.89 12.71 5.63
CA GLN A 66 -9.35 12.13 6.85
C GLN A 66 -8.73 13.22 7.73
N ILE A 67 -8.78 12.98 9.04
CA ILE A 67 -8.08 13.77 10.07
C ILE A 67 -7.09 12.85 10.77
N GLN A 68 -5.93 13.40 11.10
CA GLN A 68 -4.87 12.78 11.88
C GLN A 68 -4.68 13.57 13.17
N VAL A 69 -4.64 12.87 14.28
CA VAL A 69 -4.33 13.44 15.60
C VAL A 69 -3.20 12.62 16.20
N GLN A 70 -2.14 13.28 16.63
CA GLN A 70 -0.99 12.63 17.22
C GLN A 70 -0.34 13.46 18.31
N THR A 71 0.33 12.79 19.25
CA THR A 71 1.23 13.41 20.22
C THR A 71 2.67 13.06 19.87
N THR A 72 3.59 13.95 20.22
CA THR A 72 5.04 13.75 20.01
C THR A 72 5.84 13.78 21.31
N GLY A 73 5.14 13.89 22.44
CA GLY A 73 5.75 13.81 23.78
C GLY A 73 6.31 12.42 24.09
N THR A 74 7.33 12.36 24.92
CA THR A 74 7.91 11.09 25.41
C THR A 74 7.57 10.88 26.88
N PRO A 75 7.47 9.64 27.39
CA PRO A 75 7.74 8.37 26.70
C PRO A 75 6.55 7.80 25.94
N ILE A 76 5.34 8.34 26.13
CA ILE A 76 4.10 7.79 25.58
C ILE A 76 3.59 8.73 24.47
N GLN A 77 3.33 8.15 23.32
CA GLN A 77 2.78 8.83 22.15
C GLN A 77 1.56 8.08 21.64
N PHE A 78 0.68 8.76 20.93
CA PHE A 78 -0.35 8.11 20.15
C PHE A 78 -0.49 8.75 18.76
N TYR A 79 -1.03 7.97 17.84
CA TYR A 79 -1.41 8.37 16.51
C TYR A 79 -2.78 7.81 16.17
N VAL A 80 -3.70 8.65 15.70
CA VAL A 80 -5.02 8.24 15.24
C VAL A 80 -5.30 8.93 13.91
N GLN A 81 -5.72 8.17 12.91
CA GLN A 81 -6.15 8.67 11.61
C GLN A 81 -7.53 8.10 11.29
N GLY A 82 -8.47 8.98 10.99
CA GLY A 82 -9.86 8.59 10.72
C GLY A 82 -10.50 9.39 9.62
N GLY A 83 -11.52 8.80 8.98
CA GLY A 83 -12.32 9.39 7.92
C GLY A 83 -12.51 8.47 6.70
N LEU A 84 -12.97 9.05 5.59
CA LEU A 84 -13.19 8.33 4.33
C LEU A 84 -11.91 8.25 3.50
N TYR A 85 -11.73 7.12 2.81
CA TYR A 85 -10.59 6.89 1.92
C TYR A 85 -10.93 5.94 0.78
N ALA A 86 -10.31 6.17 -0.38
CA ALA A 86 -10.29 5.22 -1.48
C ALA A 86 -8.88 4.62 -1.64
N LEU A 87 -8.80 3.39 -2.10
CA LEU A 87 -7.56 2.65 -2.29
C LEU A 87 -7.39 2.22 -3.76
N PRO A 88 -7.25 3.18 -4.72
CA PRO A 88 -7.09 2.82 -6.12
C PRO A 88 -5.78 2.07 -6.35
N SER A 89 -5.84 0.96 -7.08
CA SER A 89 -4.66 0.20 -7.53
C SER A 89 -4.80 -0.21 -8.99
N LEU A 90 -3.68 -0.47 -9.65
CA LEU A 90 -3.67 -1.00 -10.99
C LEU A 90 -4.06 -2.48 -10.98
N GLY A 91 -4.71 -2.92 -12.04
CA GLY A 91 -5.06 -4.34 -12.18
C GLY A 91 -6.22 -4.82 -11.30
N ALA A 92 -6.81 -3.97 -10.48
CA ALA A 92 -7.94 -4.29 -9.63
C ALA A 92 -9.17 -3.43 -9.95
N SER A 93 -10.35 -3.90 -9.52
CA SER A 93 -11.57 -3.11 -9.57
C SER A 93 -11.49 -1.91 -8.63
N TYR A 94 -12.03 -0.77 -9.06
CA TYR A 94 -12.12 0.40 -8.19
C TYR A 94 -13.27 0.24 -7.18
N MET A 95 -12.95 0.44 -5.92
CA MET A 95 -13.91 0.50 -4.82
C MET A 95 -14.11 1.94 -4.39
N ARG A 96 -15.36 2.41 -4.28
CA ARG A 96 -15.67 3.78 -3.82
C ARG A 96 -15.19 3.99 -2.39
N ALA A 97 -14.85 5.24 -2.06
CA ALA A 97 -14.34 5.59 -0.73
C ALA A 97 -15.28 5.13 0.40
N VAL A 98 -16.59 5.30 0.24
CA VAL A 98 -17.58 4.83 1.23
C VAL A 98 -17.52 3.31 1.40
N ASP A 99 -17.47 2.56 0.29
CA ASP A 99 -17.37 1.10 0.33
C ASP A 99 -16.02 0.61 0.88
N ALA A 100 -14.92 1.27 0.51
CA ALA A 100 -13.59 0.94 1.02
C ALA A 100 -13.50 1.16 2.53
N THR A 101 -14.04 2.28 3.01
CA THR A 101 -14.10 2.59 4.44
C THR A 101 -14.98 1.58 5.19
N ASP A 102 -16.17 1.25 4.67
CA ASP A 102 -17.11 0.32 5.34
C ASP A 102 -16.62 -1.13 5.33
N LYS A 103 -16.07 -1.59 4.18
CA LYS A 103 -15.84 -3.03 3.94
C LYS A 103 -14.40 -3.50 4.16
N LEU A 104 -13.41 -2.57 4.30
CA LEU A 104 -12.02 -2.95 4.49
C LEU A 104 -11.56 -2.74 5.93
N TYR A 105 -11.22 -1.49 6.31
CA TYR A 105 -10.53 -1.22 7.57
C TYR A 105 -11.33 -0.32 8.54
N GLY A 106 -12.56 0.06 8.17
CA GLY A 106 -13.41 0.93 8.96
C GLY A 106 -13.02 2.42 8.90
N PRO A 107 -13.78 3.28 9.60
CA PRO A 107 -13.56 4.73 9.58
C PRO A 107 -12.31 5.19 10.34
N VAL A 108 -11.69 4.33 11.13
CA VAL A 108 -10.41 4.59 11.83
C VAL A 108 -9.41 3.54 11.39
N PRO A 109 -8.82 3.69 10.17
CA PRO A 109 -7.92 2.66 9.62
C PRO A 109 -6.60 2.54 10.38
N ILE A 110 -6.10 3.64 11.00
CA ILE A 110 -4.86 3.65 11.75
C ILE A 110 -5.09 4.25 13.12
N ALA A 111 -4.70 3.51 14.17
CA ALA A 111 -4.73 3.99 15.54
C ALA A 111 -3.79 3.15 16.40
N TYR A 112 -2.76 3.76 16.97
CA TYR A 112 -1.83 3.05 17.84
C TYR A 112 -1.31 3.93 18.98
N GLY A 113 -1.00 3.29 20.09
CA GLY A 113 -0.16 3.84 21.13
C GLY A 113 1.29 3.43 20.90
N LYS A 114 2.24 4.32 21.22
CA LYS A 114 3.67 4.10 21.09
C LYS A 114 4.36 4.45 22.40
N LEU A 115 5.19 3.53 22.91
CA LEU A 115 6.08 3.71 24.03
C LEU A 115 7.52 3.85 23.52
N GLN A 116 8.17 4.98 23.79
CA GLN A 116 9.59 5.15 23.60
C GLN A 116 10.32 4.58 24.81
N ALA A 117 10.78 3.33 24.73
CA ALA A 117 11.39 2.61 25.84
C ALA A 117 12.84 3.06 26.09
N THR A 118 13.60 3.31 25.02
CA THR A 118 14.95 3.92 25.04
C THR A 118 15.08 4.89 23.87
N PRO A 119 16.15 5.68 23.78
CA PRO A 119 16.37 6.53 22.58
C PRO A 119 16.33 5.74 21.27
N GLU A 120 16.76 4.47 21.28
CA GLU A 120 16.84 3.63 20.08
C GLU A 120 15.62 2.72 19.89
N LEU A 121 14.89 2.36 20.97
CA LEU A 121 13.84 1.34 20.95
C LEU A 121 12.47 1.94 21.27
N SER A 122 11.51 1.69 20.38
CA SER A 122 10.10 1.97 20.64
C SER A 122 9.23 0.73 20.40
N ILE A 123 8.11 0.67 21.11
CA ILE A 123 7.08 -0.36 20.94
C ILE A 123 5.77 0.33 20.66
N GLN A 124 5.05 -0.12 19.63
CA GLN A 124 3.73 0.40 19.29
C GLN A 124 2.71 -0.74 19.17
N ALA A 125 1.47 -0.46 19.53
CA ALA A 125 0.39 -1.44 19.49
C ALA A 125 -0.91 -0.78 19.03
N GLY A 126 -1.65 -1.48 18.17
CA GLY A 126 -2.94 -1.02 17.64
C GLY A 126 -3.14 -1.39 16.17
N LEU A 127 -3.77 -0.46 15.43
CA LEU A 127 -3.96 -0.53 13.98
C LEU A 127 -2.74 0.08 13.30
N LEU A 128 -1.94 -0.75 12.65
CA LEU A 128 -0.62 -0.40 12.14
C LEU A 128 -0.61 -0.41 10.61
N GLN A 129 0.12 0.52 10.02
CA GLN A 129 0.47 0.45 8.60
C GLN A 129 1.43 -0.71 8.34
N THR A 130 1.41 -1.22 7.12
CA THR A 130 2.30 -2.30 6.69
C THR A 130 3.78 -1.89 6.74
N LEU A 131 4.64 -2.88 7.02
CA LEU A 131 6.10 -2.78 6.81
C LEU A 131 6.52 -3.27 5.43
N ILE A 132 5.57 -3.71 4.59
CA ILE A 132 5.82 -4.48 3.37
C ILE A 132 5.63 -3.56 2.16
N GLY A 133 6.50 -3.72 1.16
CA GLY A 133 6.43 -2.99 -0.09
C GLY A 133 7.05 -1.60 -0.04
N ALA A 134 7.06 -0.93 -1.19
CA ALA A 134 7.58 0.41 -1.37
C ALA A 134 6.49 1.49 -1.49
N GLU A 135 5.23 1.09 -1.59
CA GLU A 135 4.07 1.99 -1.69
C GLU A 135 3.27 1.97 -0.38
N SER A 136 2.66 3.10 -0.06
CA SER A 136 1.85 3.27 1.15
C SER A 136 0.36 3.10 0.89
N THR A 137 -0.42 2.98 1.97
CA THR A 137 -1.86 2.68 1.89
C THR A 137 -2.66 3.79 1.20
N PHE A 138 -2.47 5.07 1.56
CA PHE A 138 -3.31 6.15 1.07
C PHE A 138 -2.69 6.89 -0.11
N THR A 139 -3.52 7.45 -1.00
CA THR A 139 -3.07 8.10 -2.23
C THR A 139 -2.07 9.22 -1.98
N PHE A 140 -2.33 10.09 -1.00
CA PHE A 140 -1.47 11.23 -0.66
C PHE A 140 -0.07 10.83 -0.14
N GLN A 141 0.12 9.58 0.25
CA GLN A 141 1.39 9.04 0.74
C GLN A 141 2.28 8.49 -0.39
N ASN A 142 1.82 8.49 -1.62
CA ASN A 142 2.52 7.91 -2.75
C ASN A 142 2.85 8.94 -3.82
N MET A 143 3.89 8.67 -4.60
CA MET A 143 4.23 9.51 -5.75
C MET A 143 3.25 9.36 -6.92
N ASN A 144 2.53 8.23 -7.01
CA ASN A 144 1.48 7.96 -7.98
C ASN A 144 0.10 7.95 -7.29
N ILE A 145 -0.99 8.23 -8.03
CA ILE A 145 -2.36 8.22 -7.50
C ILE A 145 -2.79 6.78 -7.20
N ALA A 146 -2.71 5.92 -8.22
CA ALA A 146 -2.99 4.51 -8.05
C ALA A 146 -1.72 3.75 -7.64
N ARG A 147 -1.87 2.82 -6.70
CA ARG A 147 -0.79 1.89 -6.36
C ARG A 147 -0.56 0.88 -7.48
N GLY A 148 0.61 0.28 -7.48
CA GLY A 148 1.05 -0.63 -8.51
C GLY A 148 0.46 -2.05 -8.43
N LEU A 149 0.94 -2.90 -9.33
CA LEU A 149 0.55 -4.30 -9.39
C LEU A 149 1.07 -5.10 -8.20
N LEU A 150 2.32 -4.82 -7.77
CA LEU A 150 2.96 -5.53 -6.67
C LEU A 150 2.20 -5.29 -5.35
N TRP A 151 1.71 -4.06 -5.14
CA TRP A 151 0.97 -3.69 -3.95
C TRP A 151 -0.30 -4.54 -3.73
N ASN A 152 -0.93 -5.07 -4.79
CA ASN A 152 -2.11 -5.92 -4.66
C ASN A 152 -1.85 -7.24 -3.90
N GLN A 153 -0.60 -7.57 -3.63
CA GLN A 153 -0.20 -8.75 -2.86
C GLN A 153 0.30 -8.41 -1.45
N GLU A 154 0.24 -7.15 -1.06
CA GLU A 154 0.73 -6.63 0.20
C GLU A 154 -0.43 -6.37 1.17
N PRO A 155 -0.28 -6.65 2.48
CA PRO A 155 -1.24 -6.17 3.47
C PRO A 155 -1.10 -4.67 3.61
N ALA A 156 -2.20 -3.92 3.62
CA ALA A 156 -2.16 -2.47 3.75
C ALA A 156 -2.14 -2.02 5.22
N ILE A 157 -2.98 -2.65 6.04
CA ILE A 157 -3.18 -2.34 7.46
C ILE A 157 -3.35 -3.65 8.21
N SER A 158 -2.78 -3.72 9.40
CA SER A 158 -2.91 -4.87 10.31
C SER A 158 -3.10 -4.42 11.75
N ARG A 159 -3.67 -5.30 12.57
CA ARG A 159 -3.74 -5.12 14.02
C ARG A 159 -2.62 -5.89 14.66
N GLY A 160 -1.87 -5.26 15.58
CA GLY A 160 -0.75 -5.96 16.19
C GLY A 160 0.10 -5.12 17.13
N VAL A 161 1.25 -5.70 17.44
CA VAL A 161 2.31 -5.07 18.21
C VAL A 161 3.59 -5.06 17.40
N GLN A 162 4.29 -3.95 17.39
CA GLN A 162 5.51 -3.74 16.63
C GLN A 162 6.59 -3.12 17.51
N ALA A 163 7.78 -3.68 17.47
CA ALA A 163 8.99 -3.08 18.01
C ALA A 163 9.79 -2.44 16.87
N ASN A 164 10.31 -1.24 17.13
CA ASN A 164 11.15 -0.50 16.20
C ASN A 164 12.46 -0.15 16.88
N TYR A 165 13.57 -0.43 16.23
CA TYR A 165 14.90 -0.13 16.70
C TYR A 165 15.64 0.72 15.65
N THR A 166 16.33 1.78 16.10
CA THR A 166 17.13 2.62 15.22
C THR A 166 18.41 3.03 15.95
N LYS A 167 19.56 2.76 15.33
CA LYS A 167 20.86 3.17 15.85
C LYS A 167 21.82 3.47 14.70
N GLY A 168 22.27 4.74 14.63
CA GLY A 168 23.15 5.18 13.56
C GLY A 168 22.52 5.01 12.18
N SER A 169 23.19 4.29 11.30
CA SER A 169 22.73 4.02 9.93
C SER A 169 21.79 2.80 9.82
N PHE A 170 21.53 2.09 10.90
CA PHE A 170 20.70 0.89 10.90
C PHE A 170 19.35 1.13 11.56
N SER A 171 18.28 0.66 10.94
CA SER A 171 16.96 0.57 11.54
C SER A 171 16.32 -0.79 11.27
N ALA A 172 15.53 -1.27 12.22
CA ALA A 172 14.78 -2.51 12.09
C ALA A 172 13.42 -2.40 12.77
N SER A 173 12.43 -3.07 12.21
CA SER A 173 11.11 -3.22 12.79
C SER A 173 10.67 -4.68 12.72
N ILE A 174 10.02 -5.16 13.76
CA ILE A 174 9.39 -6.47 13.80
C ILE A 174 7.99 -6.33 14.37
N SER A 175 7.02 -6.95 13.72
CA SER A 175 5.61 -6.88 14.09
C SER A 175 5.00 -8.26 14.17
N LEU A 176 4.31 -8.56 15.28
CA LEU A 176 3.35 -9.66 15.39
C LEU A 176 1.96 -9.06 15.16
N ASN A 177 1.27 -9.50 14.13
CA ASN A 177 0.04 -8.88 13.67
C ASN A 177 -0.93 -9.89 13.03
N ASP A 178 -2.06 -9.41 12.53
CA ASP A 178 -3.10 -10.22 11.89
C ASP A 178 -3.02 -10.23 10.34
N GLY A 179 -1.88 -9.86 9.79
CA GLY A 179 -1.59 -9.90 8.36
C GLY A 179 -2.56 -9.05 7.54
N PHE A 180 -3.39 -9.70 6.75
CA PHE A 180 -4.41 -9.07 5.93
C PHE A 180 -5.71 -8.82 6.71
N TYR A 181 -5.60 -8.21 7.90
CA TYR A 181 -6.75 -7.81 8.73
C TYR A 181 -7.66 -8.98 9.12
N SER A 182 -7.10 -10.18 9.29
CA SER A 182 -7.84 -11.41 9.54
C SER A 182 -8.47 -11.52 10.93
N GLY A 183 -8.04 -10.67 11.88
CA GLY A 183 -8.45 -10.75 13.29
C GLY A 183 -7.82 -11.93 14.03
N LYS A 184 -6.78 -12.55 13.48
CA LYS A 184 -6.02 -13.62 14.11
C LYS A 184 -4.54 -13.21 14.14
N LEU A 185 -3.97 -13.01 15.32
CA LEU A 185 -2.56 -12.66 15.50
C LEU A 185 -1.66 -13.85 15.15
N ASN A 186 -1.51 -14.14 13.89
CA ASN A 186 -0.74 -15.28 13.36
C ASN A 186 0.18 -14.89 12.21
N TRP A 187 0.48 -13.62 12.07
CA TRP A 187 1.35 -13.10 11.03
C TRP A 187 2.54 -12.37 11.65
N ILE A 188 3.73 -12.57 11.08
CA ILE A 188 4.94 -11.84 11.43
C ILE A 188 5.41 -11.02 10.24
N SER A 189 5.84 -9.79 10.49
CA SER A 189 6.47 -8.92 9.50
C SER A 189 7.76 -8.35 10.08
N ALA A 190 8.82 -8.33 9.31
CA ALA A 190 10.09 -7.74 9.67
C ALA A 190 10.63 -6.88 8.54
N LEU A 191 11.16 -5.71 8.88
CA LEU A 191 11.85 -4.79 7.99
C LEU A 191 13.19 -4.44 8.60
N ALA A 192 14.27 -4.53 7.84
CA ALA A 192 15.59 -4.02 8.20
C ALA A 192 16.09 -3.07 7.11
N SER A 193 16.59 -1.91 7.50
CA SER A 193 17.09 -0.88 6.58
C SER A 193 18.48 -0.45 6.98
N TRP A 194 19.33 -0.23 6.00
CA TRP A 194 20.66 0.30 6.16
C TRP A 194 20.88 1.51 5.26
N THR A 195 21.10 2.67 5.88
CA THR A 195 21.48 3.92 5.23
C THR A 195 22.99 3.90 4.98
N ILE A 196 23.40 3.54 3.76
CA ILE A 196 24.80 3.45 3.33
C ILE A 196 25.42 4.83 3.27
N SER A 197 24.65 5.82 2.83
CA SER A 197 25.00 7.24 2.80
C SER A 197 23.70 8.06 2.85
N PRO A 198 23.76 9.41 3.01
CA PRO A 198 22.57 10.25 3.02
C PRO A 198 21.67 10.09 1.78
N ALA A 199 22.23 9.63 0.66
CA ALA A 199 21.48 9.42 -0.58
C ALA A 199 21.04 7.96 -0.81
N HIS A 200 21.55 6.98 -0.08
CA HIS A 200 21.42 5.57 -0.42
C HIS A 200 20.95 4.73 0.79
N THR A 201 19.82 4.07 0.65
CA THR A 201 19.29 3.12 1.65
C THR A 201 18.96 1.79 0.98
N ILE A 202 19.31 0.69 1.63
CA ILE A 202 18.87 -0.65 1.25
C ILE A 202 17.98 -1.19 2.37
N SER A 203 16.86 -1.79 2.00
CA SER A 203 15.90 -2.39 2.93
C SER A 203 15.54 -3.80 2.50
N VAL A 204 15.39 -4.67 3.47
CA VAL A 204 14.93 -6.05 3.29
C VAL A 204 13.68 -6.24 4.15
N VAL A 205 12.65 -6.81 3.54
CA VAL A 205 11.40 -7.17 4.21
C VAL A 205 11.22 -8.69 4.13
N ALA A 206 10.79 -9.29 5.23
CA ALA A 206 10.35 -10.67 5.29
C ALA A 206 9.07 -10.74 6.13
N ALA A 207 8.03 -11.36 5.57
CA ALA A 207 6.77 -11.50 6.26
C ALA A 207 6.05 -12.80 5.88
N GLY A 208 5.16 -13.28 6.74
CA GLY A 208 4.36 -14.46 6.46
C GLY A 208 3.52 -14.91 7.66
N ASN A 209 2.61 -15.83 7.40
CA ASN A 209 1.78 -16.40 8.45
C ASN A 209 2.56 -17.43 9.29
N LEU A 210 2.35 -17.39 10.61
CA LEU A 210 2.84 -18.38 11.59
C LEU A 210 1.87 -19.56 11.72
N GLY A 211 0.68 -19.44 11.17
CA GLY A 211 -0.33 -20.49 11.16
C GLY A 211 -1.48 -20.12 10.24
N GLU A 212 -1.90 -21.07 9.44
CA GLU A 212 -2.88 -20.87 8.38
C GLU A 212 -4.30 -20.66 8.93
N THR A 213 -5.15 -20.01 8.13
CA THR A 213 -6.56 -19.77 8.47
C THR A 213 -7.43 -19.75 7.23
N ALA A 214 -8.63 -20.32 7.34
CA ALA A 214 -9.66 -20.26 6.30
C ALA A 214 -10.48 -18.95 6.33
N ARG A 215 -10.14 -18.00 7.22
CA ARG A 215 -10.86 -16.71 7.29
C ARG A 215 -10.67 -15.92 6.02
N THR A 216 -11.74 -15.38 5.50
CA THR A 216 -11.76 -14.55 4.29
C THR A 216 -12.67 -13.34 4.47
N SER A 217 -12.27 -12.23 3.88
CA SER A 217 -13.08 -11.02 3.70
C SER A 217 -12.52 -10.26 2.49
N LEU A 218 -13.07 -9.10 2.17
CA LEU A 218 -12.48 -8.25 1.13
C LEU A 218 -11.06 -7.77 1.50
N ALA A 219 -10.80 -7.52 2.79
CA ALA A 219 -9.47 -7.16 3.29
C ALA A 219 -8.56 -8.38 3.55
N THR A 220 -9.14 -9.60 3.56
CA THR A 220 -8.46 -10.85 3.91
C THR A 220 -8.61 -11.88 2.79
N PRO A 221 -7.92 -11.69 1.63
CA PRO A 221 -7.95 -12.69 0.57
C PRO A 221 -7.27 -13.98 1.03
N LEU A 222 -7.88 -15.14 0.74
CA LEU A 222 -7.43 -16.43 1.27
C LEU A 222 -5.97 -16.73 0.96
N ALA A 223 -5.56 -16.57 -0.30
CA ALA A 223 -4.19 -16.88 -0.74
C ALA A 223 -3.18 -15.93 -0.10
N GLN A 224 -3.39 -14.62 -0.20
CA GLN A 224 -2.46 -13.61 0.35
C GLN A 224 -2.33 -13.72 1.86
N ASN A 225 -3.45 -13.93 2.58
CA ASN A 225 -3.40 -14.05 4.05
C ASN A 225 -2.67 -15.32 4.54
N ASN A 226 -2.51 -16.31 3.69
CA ASN A 226 -1.78 -17.54 3.98
C ASN A 226 -0.45 -17.64 3.24
N SER A 227 0.08 -16.54 2.75
CA SER A 227 1.35 -16.48 2.02
C SER A 227 2.53 -16.06 2.90
N SER A 228 3.71 -16.18 2.32
CA SER A 228 4.91 -15.45 2.73
C SER A 228 5.26 -14.43 1.65
N ILE A 229 5.88 -13.32 2.05
CA ILE A 229 6.28 -12.23 1.17
C ILE A 229 7.66 -11.72 1.55
N PHE A 230 8.49 -11.44 0.55
CA PHE A 230 9.85 -10.93 0.71
C PHE A 230 10.05 -9.76 -0.25
N ASN A 231 10.65 -8.67 0.24
CA ASN A 231 11.04 -7.55 -0.58
C ASN A 231 12.53 -7.24 -0.41
N LEU A 232 13.16 -6.82 -1.49
CA LEU A 232 14.43 -6.11 -1.49
C LEU A 232 14.20 -4.75 -2.11
N ILE A 233 14.40 -3.68 -1.34
CA ILE A 233 14.11 -2.31 -1.75
C ILE A 233 15.41 -1.52 -1.67
N TYR A 234 15.74 -0.82 -2.74
CA TYR A 234 16.79 0.20 -2.73
C TYR A 234 16.14 1.56 -2.91
N ALA A 235 16.55 2.54 -2.11
CA ALA A 235 16.11 3.92 -2.21
C ALA A 235 17.30 4.83 -2.46
N TYR A 236 17.22 5.60 -3.53
CA TYR A 236 18.13 6.68 -3.85
C TYR A 236 17.37 8.01 -3.78
N SER A 237 17.92 8.99 -3.06
CA SER A 237 17.36 10.34 -3.01
C SER A 237 18.51 11.35 -2.92
N SER A 238 18.72 12.13 -3.98
CA SER A 238 19.73 13.17 -4.01
C SER A 238 19.31 14.31 -4.93
N GLY A 239 19.36 15.53 -4.43
CA GLY A 239 18.90 16.70 -5.16
C GLY A 239 17.44 16.54 -5.62
N PRO A 240 17.14 16.77 -6.92
CA PRO A 240 15.79 16.68 -7.44
C PRO A 240 15.31 15.25 -7.69
N LEU A 241 16.19 14.23 -7.62
CA LEU A 241 15.89 12.86 -8.07
C LEU A 241 15.69 11.92 -6.89
N THR A 242 14.57 11.21 -6.91
CA THR A 242 14.28 10.05 -6.05
C THR A 242 14.03 8.84 -6.94
N VAL A 243 14.68 7.71 -6.66
CA VAL A 243 14.51 6.44 -7.40
C VAL A 243 14.43 5.29 -6.41
N SER A 244 13.44 4.42 -6.57
CA SER A 244 13.25 3.27 -5.68
C SER A 244 12.91 2.02 -6.50
N PRO A 245 13.91 1.27 -6.99
CA PRO A 245 13.68 -0.08 -7.48
C PRO A 245 13.43 -1.03 -6.33
N TYR A 246 12.47 -1.94 -6.49
CA TYR A 246 12.28 -3.03 -5.55
C TYR A 246 11.87 -4.34 -6.23
N LEU A 247 12.24 -5.43 -5.58
CA LEU A 247 11.88 -6.79 -5.94
C LEU A 247 10.93 -7.35 -4.90
N GLN A 248 9.98 -8.16 -5.34
CA GLN A 248 9.02 -8.84 -4.48
C GLN A 248 8.88 -10.30 -4.88
N TYR A 249 8.89 -11.18 -3.88
CA TYR A 249 8.55 -12.59 -4.04
C TYR A 249 7.45 -12.95 -3.05
N THR A 250 6.41 -13.63 -3.54
CA THR A 250 5.35 -14.18 -2.69
C THR A 250 5.18 -15.67 -2.94
N ARG A 251 4.79 -16.40 -1.89
CA ARG A 251 4.47 -17.83 -1.98
C ARG A 251 3.32 -18.16 -1.05
N VAL A 252 2.34 -18.90 -1.56
CA VAL A 252 1.33 -19.58 -0.75
C VAL A 252 1.47 -21.08 -0.97
N SER A 253 1.58 -21.84 0.11
CA SER A 253 1.67 -23.30 0.04
C SER A 253 0.27 -23.92 -0.08
N ALA A 254 0.19 -25.04 -0.79
CA ALA A 254 -1.06 -25.80 -0.86
C ALA A 254 -1.48 -26.29 0.53
N ASN A 255 -2.73 -26.01 0.88
CA ASN A 255 -3.41 -26.59 2.05
C ASN A 255 -4.89 -26.72 1.73
N ARG A 256 -5.31 -27.92 1.35
CA ARG A 256 -6.69 -28.20 0.96
C ARG A 256 -7.68 -28.08 2.11
N ALA A 257 -7.22 -28.22 3.36
CA ALA A 257 -8.07 -28.08 4.54
C ALA A 257 -8.63 -26.65 4.72
N ILE A 258 -7.91 -25.64 4.20
CA ILE A 258 -8.36 -24.24 4.24
C ILE A 258 -8.84 -23.72 2.86
N GLY A 259 -8.86 -24.57 1.83
CA GLY A 259 -9.30 -24.20 0.49
C GLY A 259 -8.19 -23.73 -0.47
N VAL A 260 -6.92 -23.77 -0.08
CA VAL A 260 -5.78 -23.52 -0.96
C VAL A 260 -5.41 -24.83 -1.64
N SER A 261 -5.90 -25.04 -2.85
CA SER A 261 -5.80 -26.33 -3.54
C SER A 261 -4.38 -26.65 -4.04
N ARG A 262 -3.58 -25.60 -4.37
CA ARG A 262 -2.23 -25.73 -4.93
C ARG A 262 -1.30 -24.62 -4.44
N THR A 263 -0.01 -24.91 -4.45
CA THR A 263 1.03 -23.91 -4.25
C THR A 263 1.04 -22.93 -5.44
N ALA A 264 1.11 -21.65 -5.15
CA ALA A 264 1.30 -20.59 -6.13
C ALA A 264 2.38 -19.61 -5.65
N GLU A 265 3.12 -19.10 -6.61
CA GLU A 265 4.24 -18.19 -6.38
C GLU A 265 4.17 -17.02 -7.35
N THR A 266 4.66 -15.87 -6.93
CA THR A 266 4.88 -14.73 -7.82
C THR A 266 6.25 -14.12 -7.58
N PHE A 267 6.82 -13.60 -8.65
CA PHE A 267 7.98 -12.73 -8.59
C PHE A 267 7.68 -11.44 -9.34
N GLY A 268 7.99 -10.32 -8.73
CA GLY A 268 7.77 -9.01 -9.30
C GLY A 268 8.95 -8.08 -9.10
N ALA A 269 9.06 -7.12 -10.00
CA ALA A 269 9.99 -6.01 -9.92
C ALA A 269 9.27 -4.72 -10.24
N ALA A 270 9.58 -3.65 -9.52
CA ALA A 270 9.09 -2.31 -9.79
C ALA A 270 10.23 -1.30 -9.72
N LEU A 271 10.12 -0.27 -10.53
CA LEU A 271 10.95 0.93 -10.50
C LEU A 271 10.04 2.13 -10.31
N LEU A 272 10.15 2.77 -9.15
CA LEU A 272 9.50 4.04 -8.87
C LEU A 272 10.54 5.15 -9.00
N ALA A 273 10.21 6.23 -9.68
CA ALA A 273 11.10 7.37 -9.82
C ALA A 273 10.31 8.68 -9.78
N ARG A 274 10.90 9.73 -9.19
CA ARG A 274 10.36 11.09 -9.20
C ARG A 274 11.49 12.07 -9.44
N TYR A 275 11.21 13.05 -10.32
CA TYR A 275 12.07 14.20 -10.54
C TYR A 275 11.32 15.49 -10.18
N THR A 276 11.88 16.29 -9.31
CA THR A 276 11.36 17.59 -8.86
C THR A 276 11.99 18.69 -9.70
N PHE A 277 11.22 19.28 -10.61
CA PHE A 277 11.72 20.34 -11.52
C PHE A 277 11.80 21.69 -10.83
N THR A 278 10.82 21.97 -9.97
CA THR A 278 10.72 23.20 -9.18
C THR A 278 10.13 22.87 -7.80
N ASP A 279 10.12 23.81 -6.88
CA ASP A 279 9.51 23.63 -5.55
C ASP A 279 8.02 23.26 -5.60
N THR A 280 7.35 23.52 -6.74
CA THR A 280 5.92 23.31 -6.93
C THR A 280 5.59 22.23 -7.95
N PHE A 281 6.53 21.81 -8.80
CA PHE A 281 6.26 20.85 -9.87
C PHE A 281 7.21 19.66 -9.87
N SER A 282 6.65 18.47 -9.90
CA SER A 282 7.39 17.22 -10.02
C SER A 282 6.71 16.26 -11.00
N LEU A 283 7.47 15.31 -11.51
CA LEU A 283 7.01 14.24 -12.37
C LEU A 283 7.44 12.91 -11.75
N ALA A 284 6.47 12.04 -11.49
CA ALA A 284 6.73 10.69 -11.05
C ALA A 284 6.42 9.68 -12.16
N GLY A 285 7.09 8.54 -12.10
CA GLY A 285 6.84 7.40 -12.97
C GLY A 285 7.00 6.09 -12.21
N ARG A 286 6.30 5.07 -12.67
CA ARG A 286 6.44 3.70 -12.20
C ARG A 286 6.41 2.75 -13.38
N ALA A 287 7.34 1.80 -13.40
CA ALA A 287 7.36 0.66 -14.30
C ALA A 287 7.37 -0.61 -13.46
N GLU A 288 6.53 -1.59 -13.81
CA GLU A 288 6.40 -2.83 -13.05
C GLU A 288 6.32 -4.03 -13.99
N TYR A 289 6.82 -5.15 -13.50
CA TYR A 289 6.62 -6.47 -14.07
C TYR A 289 6.37 -7.47 -12.95
N ILE A 290 5.40 -8.35 -13.14
CA ILE A 290 5.10 -9.45 -12.22
C ILE A 290 4.75 -10.70 -13.00
N THR A 291 5.25 -11.85 -12.55
CA THR A 291 4.95 -13.16 -13.12
C THR A 291 4.51 -14.12 -12.03
N SER A 292 3.59 -15.02 -12.34
CA SER A 292 3.10 -16.04 -11.41
C SER A 292 3.41 -17.44 -11.90
N TRP A 293 3.72 -18.32 -10.95
CA TRP A 293 3.80 -19.75 -11.14
C TRP A 293 2.74 -20.43 -10.29
N GLY A 294 2.23 -21.49 -10.78
CA GLY A 294 1.25 -22.32 -10.11
C GLY A 294 0.84 -23.44 -11.05
N ALA A 295 0.42 -24.55 -10.51
CA ALA A 295 -0.02 -25.63 -11.35
C ALA A 295 -1.41 -25.32 -11.89
N ASP A 296 -1.56 -25.29 -13.20
CA ASP A 296 -2.83 -25.35 -13.89
C ASP A 296 -3.58 -26.64 -13.52
N CYS A 297 -4.84 -26.50 -13.16
CA CYS A 297 -5.73 -27.62 -12.84
C CYS A 297 -6.67 -27.98 -13.98
N GLY A 298 -6.69 -27.22 -15.03
CA GLY A 298 -7.75 -27.29 -16.02
C GLY A 298 -9.13 -26.99 -15.39
N ILE A 299 -10.18 -27.41 -16.06
CA ILE A 299 -11.60 -27.15 -15.69
C ILE A 299 -12.13 -28.11 -14.60
N ARG A 300 -11.29 -28.59 -13.69
CA ARG A 300 -11.74 -29.52 -12.64
C ARG A 300 -12.21 -28.75 -11.41
N PRO A 301 -13.51 -28.82 -11.00
CA PRO A 301 -14.04 -28.07 -9.87
C PRO A 301 -13.30 -28.32 -8.54
N GLU A 302 -12.76 -29.55 -8.36
CA GLU A 302 -11.98 -29.93 -7.17
C GLU A 302 -10.58 -29.33 -7.14
N CYS A 303 -10.17 -28.65 -8.18
CA CYS A 303 -8.84 -28.12 -8.37
C CYS A 303 -8.88 -26.65 -8.76
N ALA A 304 -9.62 -25.83 -8.03
CA ALA A 304 -9.61 -24.40 -8.25
C ALA A 304 -8.18 -23.85 -8.15
N PRO A 305 -7.68 -23.16 -9.16
CA PRO A 305 -6.33 -22.63 -9.14
C PRO A 305 -6.16 -21.61 -8.00
N THR A 306 -5.02 -21.66 -7.31
CA THR A 306 -4.64 -20.62 -6.37
C THR A 306 -4.14 -19.42 -7.18
N ASN A 307 -4.88 -18.32 -7.16
CA ASN A 307 -4.58 -17.14 -7.96
C ASN A 307 -4.02 -16.03 -7.07
N LEU A 308 -2.73 -15.72 -7.25
CA LEU A 308 -2.07 -14.56 -6.64
C LEU A 308 -1.97 -13.37 -7.61
N LEU A 309 -2.40 -13.49 -8.87
CA LEU A 309 -2.38 -12.44 -9.89
C LEU A 309 -3.58 -12.67 -10.84
N TYR A 310 -3.34 -12.92 -12.11
CA TYR A 310 -4.34 -13.08 -13.17
C TYR A 310 -4.47 -14.54 -13.63
N GLY A 311 -4.40 -15.46 -12.72
CA GLY A 311 -4.40 -16.90 -12.96
C GLY A 311 -3.00 -17.52 -13.00
N PRO A 312 -2.92 -18.86 -12.90
CA PRO A 312 -1.64 -19.58 -12.93
C PRO A 312 -0.87 -19.33 -14.21
N GLY A 313 0.45 -19.08 -14.10
CA GLY A 313 1.33 -18.84 -15.25
C GLY A 313 1.15 -17.48 -15.93
N SER A 314 0.27 -16.62 -15.42
CA SER A 314 0.09 -15.27 -15.95
C SER A 314 1.27 -14.36 -15.61
N ARG A 315 1.44 -13.34 -16.44
CA ARG A 315 2.40 -12.23 -16.22
C ARG A 315 1.72 -10.93 -16.59
N ALA A 316 2.14 -9.87 -15.91
CA ALA A 316 1.64 -8.54 -16.21
C ALA A 316 2.77 -7.52 -16.11
N TRP A 317 2.64 -6.44 -16.88
CA TRP A 317 3.48 -5.26 -16.73
C TRP A 317 2.63 -4.00 -16.73
N SER A 318 3.13 -2.96 -16.11
CA SER A 318 2.49 -1.67 -16.11
C SER A 318 3.48 -0.53 -16.28
N LEU A 319 2.99 0.56 -16.88
CA LEU A 319 3.68 1.85 -16.95
C LEU A 319 2.74 2.92 -16.42
N THR A 320 3.27 3.82 -15.60
CA THR A 320 2.52 4.94 -15.01
C THR A 320 3.35 6.20 -15.05
N ILE A 321 2.72 7.34 -15.35
CA ILE A 321 3.31 8.67 -15.29
C ILE A 321 2.37 9.60 -14.54
N THR A 322 2.93 10.40 -13.60
CA THR A 322 2.14 11.26 -12.70
C THR A 322 2.79 12.62 -12.52
N PRO A 323 2.46 13.63 -13.36
CA PRO A 323 2.79 15.03 -13.07
C PRO A 323 2.02 15.50 -11.84
N THR A 324 2.71 16.19 -10.94
CA THR A 324 2.16 16.75 -9.70
C THR A 324 2.54 18.21 -9.58
N TYR A 325 1.54 19.05 -9.34
CA TYR A 325 1.69 20.44 -8.92
C TYR A 325 1.24 20.57 -7.47
N GLN A 326 2.07 21.17 -6.62
CA GLN A 326 1.72 21.47 -5.23
C GLN A 326 2.24 22.85 -4.85
N HIS A 327 1.37 23.67 -4.27
CA HIS A 327 1.70 24.99 -3.72
C HIS A 327 1.07 25.14 -2.35
N GLY A 328 1.91 25.23 -1.32
CA GLY A 328 1.47 25.21 0.07
C GLY A 328 0.64 23.95 0.37
N VAL A 329 -0.55 24.14 0.93
CA VAL A 329 -1.46 23.04 1.29
C VAL A 329 -2.25 22.49 0.10
N PHE A 330 -2.27 23.16 -1.06
CA PHE A 330 -3.02 22.76 -2.24
C PHE A 330 -2.17 21.93 -3.18
N PHE A 331 -2.75 20.87 -3.73
CA PHE A 331 -2.12 20.10 -4.80
C PHE A 331 -3.13 19.68 -5.88
N ALA A 332 -2.61 19.44 -7.06
CA ALA A 332 -3.30 18.78 -8.15
C ALA A 332 -2.31 17.87 -8.88
N ARG A 333 -2.76 16.67 -9.25
CA ARG A 333 -1.96 15.73 -10.04
C ARG A 333 -2.82 15.00 -11.06
N ALA A 334 -2.22 14.66 -12.17
CA ALA A 334 -2.81 13.79 -13.17
C ALA A 334 -2.01 12.49 -13.21
N GLU A 335 -2.61 11.43 -13.69
CA GLU A 335 -1.96 10.14 -13.87
C GLU A 335 -2.44 9.49 -15.17
N ALA A 336 -1.51 8.97 -15.95
CA ALA A 336 -1.80 8.07 -17.06
C ALA A 336 -1.11 6.74 -16.79
N SER A 337 -1.84 5.64 -16.89
CA SER A 337 -1.31 4.30 -16.68
C SER A 337 -1.82 3.32 -17.75
N TYR A 338 -0.97 2.35 -18.05
CA TYR A 338 -1.31 1.23 -18.92
C TYR A 338 -0.83 -0.07 -18.28
N THR A 339 -1.71 -1.06 -18.25
CA THR A 339 -1.43 -2.40 -17.73
C THR A 339 -1.75 -3.44 -18.80
N ARG A 340 -0.87 -4.42 -18.97
CA ARG A 340 -1.07 -5.54 -19.89
C ARG A 340 -0.79 -6.87 -19.19
N ILE A 341 -1.64 -7.85 -19.49
CA ILE A 341 -1.55 -9.24 -19.02
C ILE A 341 -1.19 -10.14 -20.19
N ASP A 342 -0.22 -11.02 -19.99
CA ASP A 342 0.15 -12.07 -20.92
C ASP A 342 0.01 -13.45 -20.26
N GLY A 343 -0.34 -14.47 -21.04
CA GLY A 343 -0.49 -15.85 -20.55
C GLY A 343 -1.64 -16.06 -19.56
N MET A 344 -2.64 -15.18 -19.55
CA MET A 344 -3.82 -15.36 -18.70
C MET A 344 -4.75 -16.44 -19.24
N GLU A 345 -5.46 -17.13 -18.34
CA GLU A 345 -6.60 -17.96 -18.65
C GLU A 345 -7.89 -17.11 -18.77
N ASP A 346 -8.90 -17.65 -19.47
CA ASP A 346 -10.22 -17.01 -19.56
C ASP A 346 -10.84 -16.85 -18.17
N GLY A 347 -11.44 -15.70 -17.94
CA GLY A 347 -12.05 -15.35 -16.64
C GLY A 347 -11.12 -14.66 -15.65
N TYR A 348 -9.86 -14.42 -15.99
CA TYR A 348 -8.88 -13.74 -15.11
C TYR A 348 -8.41 -12.38 -15.61
N GLY A 349 -8.92 -11.91 -16.76
CA GLY A 349 -8.50 -10.66 -17.38
C GLY A 349 -9.30 -9.43 -16.93
N PHE A 350 -9.16 -8.38 -17.70
CA PHE A 350 -9.93 -7.13 -17.56
C PHE A 350 -11.28 -7.21 -18.27
N GLY A 351 -12.09 -6.16 -18.12
CA GLY A 351 -13.40 -6.03 -18.76
C GLY A 351 -14.50 -6.76 -18.02
N ARG A 352 -15.73 -6.56 -18.50
CA ARG A 352 -16.94 -7.12 -17.88
C ARG A 352 -16.94 -8.65 -17.84
N ASN A 353 -16.34 -9.27 -18.85
CA ASN A 353 -16.28 -10.73 -18.99
C ASN A 353 -14.96 -11.33 -18.53
N PHE A 354 -14.04 -10.50 -18.01
CA PHE A 354 -12.69 -10.91 -17.59
C PHE A 354 -11.87 -11.55 -18.73
N ASP A 355 -12.10 -11.13 -19.99
CA ASP A 355 -11.51 -11.65 -21.22
C ASP A 355 -10.49 -10.69 -21.87
N ARG A 356 -10.37 -9.48 -21.37
CA ARG A 356 -9.48 -8.45 -21.89
C ARG A 356 -8.11 -8.52 -21.24
N ARG A 357 -7.06 -8.29 -22.06
CA ARG A 357 -5.65 -8.42 -21.64
C ARG A 357 -5.00 -7.10 -21.29
N ASP A 358 -5.67 -5.99 -21.48
CA ASP A 358 -5.09 -4.66 -21.23
C ASP A 358 -6.10 -3.70 -20.58
N GLN A 359 -5.56 -2.69 -19.93
CA GLN A 359 -6.33 -1.57 -19.38
C GLN A 359 -5.50 -0.30 -19.46
N ALA A 360 -6.04 0.74 -20.09
CA ALA A 360 -5.54 2.11 -20.00
C ALA A 360 -6.41 2.89 -19.02
N ARG A 361 -5.79 3.70 -18.15
CA ARG A 361 -6.48 4.54 -17.17
C ARG A 361 -5.87 5.93 -17.14
N GLY A 362 -6.73 6.96 -17.24
CA GLY A 362 -6.37 8.34 -16.93
C GLY A 362 -7.05 8.75 -15.62
N MET A 363 -6.33 9.38 -14.71
CA MET A 363 -6.83 9.87 -13.42
C MET A 363 -6.41 11.31 -13.19
N ILE A 364 -7.22 12.03 -12.42
CA ILE A 364 -6.84 13.30 -11.81
C ILE A 364 -7.17 13.22 -10.31
N GLU A 365 -6.35 13.84 -9.49
CA GLU A 365 -6.61 14.03 -8.06
C GLU A 365 -6.20 15.43 -7.65
N ALA A 366 -7.02 16.08 -6.84
CA ALA A 366 -6.72 17.39 -6.29
C ALA A 366 -7.30 17.53 -4.88
N GLY A 367 -6.70 18.42 -4.09
CA GLY A 367 -7.17 18.67 -2.74
C GLY A 367 -6.21 19.49 -1.90
N VAL A 368 -6.41 19.37 -0.61
CA VAL A 368 -5.64 20.09 0.43
C VAL A 368 -5.07 19.11 1.45
N LEU A 369 -3.86 19.42 1.92
CA LEU A 369 -3.19 18.80 3.07
C LEU A 369 -3.00 19.91 4.12
N PHE A 370 -3.74 19.89 5.21
CA PHE A 370 -3.74 20.94 6.23
C PHE A 370 -3.25 20.45 7.59
#